data_8d631362b8cb25974c1c0a215618027e
#
_entry.id   8d631362b8cb25974c1c0a215618027e
#
_cell.length_a   1.000
_cell.length_b   1.000
_cell.length_c   1.000
_cell.angle_alpha   90.00
_cell.angle_beta   90.00
_cell.angle_gamma   90.00
#
_symmetry.space_group_name_H-M   'P 1'
#
loop_
_entity.id
_entity.type
_entity.pdbx_description
1 polymer ?
#
loop_
_entity_poly.entity_id
_entity_poly.type
_entity_poly.pdbx_seq_one_letter_code
_entity_poly.pdbx_strand_id
1 'polypeptide(L)'
;IDELGRIVIPKEIRKNLGIRNGEALEIFTNEDSIILKKYFEVRKYEDLSGKLCELIKNIYNVDLVITDREKVISSSNKDIVENTKLNNKFLELIDNREMFISKELSTINLGIDISGYFTIIPIIASSDSLGLVIIISDNDNDYSSLGKLLAKIIADKIDIF
;
A
#
# COMPACT_ATOMS: atom_id res chain seq x y z
N ILE A 1 24.82 -7.71 21.62
CA ILE A 1 23.75 -7.88 22.63
C ILE A 1 24.33 -7.45 23.98
N ASP A 2 23.65 -6.55 24.67
CA ASP A 2 24.03 -6.14 26.01
C ASP A 2 23.43 -7.08 27.08
N GLU A 3 23.75 -6.81 28.37
CA GLU A 3 23.26 -7.63 29.49
C GLU A 3 21.74 -7.62 29.64
N LEU A 4 21.05 -6.64 29.06
CA LEU A 4 19.59 -6.55 29.05
C LEU A 4 18.96 -7.18 27.79
N GLY A 5 19.76 -7.81 26.93
CA GLY A 5 19.30 -8.43 25.69
C GLY A 5 18.96 -7.44 24.58
N ARG A 6 19.41 -6.18 24.65
CA ARG A 6 19.17 -5.17 23.61
C ARG A 6 20.16 -5.34 22.47
N ILE A 7 19.66 -5.15 21.25
CA ILE A 7 20.44 -5.16 20.01
C ILE A 7 20.43 -3.74 19.45
N VAL A 8 21.60 -3.24 19.03
CA VAL A 8 21.72 -1.97 18.31
C VAL A 8 21.66 -2.27 16.81
N ILE A 9 20.66 -1.74 16.12
CA ILE A 9 20.59 -1.80 14.67
C ILE A 9 21.40 -0.62 14.12
N PRO A 10 22.45 -0.87 13.31
CA PRO A 10 23.29 0.18 12.74
C PRO A 10 22.46 1.23 11.97
N LYS A 11 22.90 2.49 12.05
CA LYS A 11 22.21 3.63 11.41
C LYS A 11 21.98 3.43 9.90
N GLU A 12 22.95 2.85 9.21
CA GLU A 12 22.84 2.59 7.77
C GLU A 12 21.77 1.57 7.46
N ILE A 13 21.67 0.49 8.25
CA ILE A 13 20.61 -0.52 8.10
C ILE A 13 19.26 0.11 8.38
N ARG A 14 19.12 0.90 9.45
CA ARG A 14 17.88 1.62 9.76
C ARG A 14 17.47 2.55 8.62
N LYS A 15 18.42 3.28 8.05
CA LYS A 15 18.18 4.17 6.90
C LYS A 15 17.74 3.40 5.66
N ASN A 16 18.41 2.31 5.32
CA ASN A 16 18.11 1.50 4.14
C ASN A 16 16.74 0.81 4.24
N LEU A 17 16.37 0.38 5.44
CA LEU A 17 15.07 -0.24 5.71
C LEU A 17 13.98 0.76 6.11
N GLY A 18 14.32 2.05 6.22
CA GLY A 18 13.39 3.10 6.64
C GLY A 18 12.87 2.88 8.06
N ILE A 19 13.67 2.34 8.97
CA ILE A 19 13.31 2.11 10.37
C ILE A 19 13.53 3.40 11.16
N ARG A 20 12.50 3.87 11.87
CA ARG A 20 12.53 5.08 12.68
C ARG A 20 12.68 4.78 14.18
N ASN A 21 13.12 5.78 14.93
CA ASN A 21 13.13 5.68 16.38
C ASN A 21 11.71 5.50 16.92
N GLY A 22 11.53 4.51 17.81
CA GLY A 22 10.24 4.19 18.40
C GLY A 22 9.33 3.32 17.53
N GLU A 23 9.76 2.97 16.32
CA GLU A 23 8.99 2.08 15.45
C GLU A 23 9.00 0.64 15.99
N ALA A 24 7.83 -0.01 15.96
CA ALA A 24 7.71 -1.40 16.37
C ALA A 24 8.24 -2.35 15.30
N LEU A 25 8.95 -3.38 15.73
CA LEU A 25 9.45 -4.45 14.87
C LEU A 25 8.92 -5.79 15.34
N GLU A 26 8.61 -6.67 14.41
CA GLU A 26 8.35 -8.08 14.69
C GLU A 26 9.65 -8.87 14.67
N ILE A 27 9.76 -9.83 15.61
CA ILE A 27 10.91 -10.72 15.72
C ILE A 27 10.46 -12.14 15.34
N PHE A 28 11.13 -12.69 14.36
CA PHE A 28 10.97 -14.07 13.96
C PHE A 28 12.28 -14.82 14.19
N THR A 29 12.17 -16.11 14.52
CA THR A 29 13.33 -17.01 14.60
C THR A 29 13.22 -18.08 13.53
N ASN A 30 14.34 -18.40 12.88
CA ASN A 30 14.46 -19.48 11.92
C ASN A 30 15.79 -20.17 12.16
N GLU A 31 15.72 -21.46 12.56
CA GLU A 31 16.88 -22.32 12.89
C GLU A 31 18.03 -21.55 13.57
N ASP A 32 18.91 -20.94 12.81
CA ASP A 32 20.11 -20.24 13.30
C ASP A 32 20.06 -18.73 13.13
N SER A 33 18.88 -18.14 12.83
CA SER A 33 18.77 -16.72 12.54
C SER A 33 17.63 -16.05 13.32
N ILE A 34 17.84 -14.76 13.61
CA ILE A 34 16.81 -13.83 14.13
C ILE A 34 16.48 -12.87 13.00
N ILE A 35 15.23 -12.79 12.63
CA ILE A 35 14.73 -11.90 11.57
C ILE A 35 13.91 -10.80 12.22
N LEU A 36 14.29 -9.55 11.96
CA LEU A 36 13.52 -8.38 12.35
C LEU A 36 12.80 -7.83 11.11
N LYS A 37 11.49 -7.65 11.22
CA LYS A 37 10.66 -7.02 10.19
C LYS A 37 9.92 -5.84 10.78
N LYS A 38 9.64 -4.83 9.97
CA LYS A 38 8.71 -3.77 10.36
C LYS A 38 7.36 -4.38 10.68
N TYR A 39 6.80 -3.98 11.82
CA TYR A 39 5.46 -4.36 12.20
C TYR A 39 4.46 -3.47 11.45
N PHE A 40 3.69 -4.08 10.58
CA PHE A 40 2.51 -3.47 10.00
C PHE A 40 1.28 -4.16 10.59
N GLU A 41 0.36 -3.43 11.17
CA GLU A 41 -0.94 -3.98 11.56
C GLU A 41 -1.79 -4.31 10.33
N VAL A 42 -1.29 -5.23 9.53
CA VAL A 42 -1.83 -5.60 8.22
C VAL A 42 -3.31 -6.03 8.31
N ARG A 43 -3.70 -6.72 9.39
CA ARG A 43 -5.06 -7.25 9.54
C ARG A 43 -6.13 -6.16 9.61
N LYS A 44 -5.90 -5.09 10.37
CA LYS A 44 -6.85 -3.97 10.44
C LYS A 44 -6.94 -3.22 9.11
N TYR A 45 -5.84 -3.16 8.42
CA TYR A 45 -5.72 -2.54 7.11
C TYR A 45 -6.39 -3.39 6.02
N GLU A 46 -6.24 -4.72 6.07
CA GLU A 46 -6.89 -5.65 5.14
C GLU A 46 -8.41 -5.60 5.25
N ASP A 47 -8.97 -5.66 6.46
CA ASP A 47 -10.40 -5.61 6.69
C ASP A 47 -11.03 -4.30 6.17
N LEU A 48 -10.40 -3.17 6.48
CA LEU A 48 -10.84 -1.87 5.99
C LEU A 48 -10.75 -1.80 4.47
N SER A 49 -9.63 -2.24 3.90
CA SER A 49 -9.38 -2.23 2.45
C SER A 49 -10.40 -3.07 1.70
N GLY A 50 -10.72 -4.27 2.19
CA GLY A 50 -11.75 -5.13 1.62
C GLY A 50 -13.13 -4.49 1.62
N LYS A 51 -13.53 -3.88 2.74
CA LYS A 51 -14.80 -3.15 2.83
C LYS A 51 -14.88 -1.96 1.88
N LEU A 52 -13.80 -1.18 1.77
CA LEU A 52 -13.75 -0.05 0.85
C LEU A 52 -13.85 -0.51 -0.61
N CYS A 53 -13.15 -1.57 -0.98
CA CYS A 53 -13.24 -2.15 -2.33
C CYS A 53 -14.68 -2.53 -2.69
N GLU A 54 -15.37 -3.21 -1.78
CA GLU A 54 -16.77 -3.60 -1.98
C GLU A 54 -17.71 -2.39 -2.09
N LEU A 55 -17.60 -1.44 -1.17
CA LEU A 55 -18.44 -0.24 -1.16
C LEU A 55 -18.25 0.62 -2.42
N ILE A 56 -17.03 0.85 -2.82
CA ILE A 56 -16.72 1.66 -4.00
C ILE A 56 -17.23 0.99 -5.27
N LYS A 57 -17.06 -0.33 -5.38
CA LYS A 57 -17.62 -1.09 -6.50
C LYS A 57 -19.13 -0.95 -6.57
N ASN A 58 -19.81 -1.07 -5.45
CA ASN A 58 -21.28 -1.03 -5.39
C ASN A 58 -21.84 0.38 -5.64
N ILE A 59 -21.18 1.43 -5.13
CA ILE A 59 -21.69 2.80 -5.20
C ILE A 59 -21.31 3.49 -6.52
N TYR A 60 -20.06 3.35 -6.94
CA TYR A 60 -19.50 4.07 -8.09
C TYR A 60 -19.37 3.21 -9.36
N ASN A 61 -19.54 1.91 -9.24
CA ASN A 61 -19.34 0.94 -10.34
C ASN A 61 -17.94 1.05 -10.97
N VAL A 62 -16.93 1.33 -10.17
CA VAL A 62 -15.51 1.31 -10.54
C VAL A 62 -14.78 0.28 -9.71
N ASP A 63 -13.65 -0.21 -10.19
CA ASP A 63 -12.80 -1.09 -9.40
C ASP A 63 -11.86 -0.29 -8.51
N LEU A 64 -11.67 -0.80 -7.30
CA LEU A 64 -10.71 -0.27 -6.35
C LEU A 64 -9.68 -1.34 -6.02
N VAL A 65 -8.42 -0.97 -6.09
CA VAL A 65 -7.29 -1.79 -5.65
C VAL A 65 -6.52 -1.01 -4.59
N ILE A 66 -6.22 -1.67 -3.49
CA ILE A 66 -5.43 -1.10 -2.39
C ILE A 66 -4.18 -1.94 -2.22
N THR A 67 -3.04 -1.29 -2.14
CA THR A 67 -1.74 -1.94 -1.99
C THR A 67 -1.02 -1.46 -0.75
N ASP A 68 -0.12 -2.29 -0.24
CA ASP A 68 0.97 -1.82 0.61
C ASP A 68 2.18 -1.41 -0.25
N ARG A 69 3.37 -1.35 0.33
CA ARG A 69 4.59 -0.99 -0.40
C ARG A 69 5.12 -2.07 -1.33
N GLU A 70 4.60 -3.28 -1.27
CA GLU A 70 5.16 -4.43 -1.98
C GLU A 70 4.13 -5.16 -2.85
N LYS A 71 2.88 -5.19 -2.39
CA LYS A 71 1.86 -6.09 -2.96
C LYS A 71 0.44 -5.53 -2.88
N VAL A 72 -0.44 -6.13 -3.67
CA VAL A 72 -1.88 -5.90 -3.59
C VAL A 72 -2.43 -6.49 -2.29
N ILE A 73 -3.15 -5.66 -1.51
CA ILE A 73 -3.83 -6.08 -0.27
C ILE A 73 -5.27 -6.49 -0.57
N SER A 74 -6.00 -5.67 -1.29
CA SER A 74 -7.40 -5.90 -1.62
C SER A 74 -7.73 -5.37 -3.01
N SER A 75 -8.64 -6.04 -3.68
CA SER A 75 -9.14 -5.63 -4.99
C SER A 75 -10.60 -6.01 -5.17
N SER A 76 -11.39 -5.12 -5.76
CA SER A 76 -12.74 -5.45 -6.24
C SER A 76 -12.74 -6.01 -7.67
N ASN A 77 -11.64 -5.91 -8.38
CA ASN A 77 -11.47 -6.52 -9.70
C ASN A 77 -11.13 -8.01 -9.54
N LYS A 78 -11.95 -8.88 -10.14
CA LYS A 78 -11.83 -10.34 -9.99
C LYS A 78 -10.56 -10.93 -10.60
N ASP A 79 -9.97 -10.25 -11.55
CA ASP A 79 -8.78 -10.71 -12.26
C ASP A 79 -7.48 -10.36 -11.53
N ILE A 80 -7.54 -9.43 -10.58
CA ILE A 80 -6.40 -9.00 -9.77
C ILE A 80 -6.36 -9.82 -8.47
N VAL A 81 -5.30 -10.61 -8.34
CA VAL A 81 -5.12 -11.53 -7.20
C VAL A 81 -4.44 -10.80 -6.03
N GLU A 82 -5.00 -10.93 -4.83
CA GLU A 82 -4.38 -10.46 -3.58
C GLU A 82 -2.99 -11.07 -3.40
N ASN A 83 -2.10 -10.33 -2.76
CA ASN A 83 -0.68 -10.65 -2.58
C ASN A 83 0.17 -10.61 -3.88
N THR A 84 -0.38 -10.19 -5.00
CA THR A 84 0.41 -9.94 -6.22
C THR A 84 1.43 -8.83 -5.96
N LYS A 85 2.69 -9.10 -6.25
CA LYS A 85 3.78 -8.12 -6.10
C LYS A 85 3.65 -6.97 -7.10
N LEU A 86 3.93 -5.77 -6.61
CA LEU A 86 3.97 -4.56 -7.43
C LEU A 86 5.23 -4.53 -8.31
N ASN A 87 5.07 -4.02 -9.54
CA ASN A 87 6.21 -3.75 -10.41
C ASN A 87 6.89 -2.42 -10.07
N ASN A 88 8.04 -2.16 -10.70
CA ASN A 88 8.85 -0.98 -10.41
C ASN A 88 8.13 0.36 -10.64
N LYS A 89 7.20 0.44 -11.59
CA LYS A 89 6.43 1.67 -11.83
C LYS A 89 5.59 2.07 -10.62
N PHE A 90 4.93 1.09 -10.00
CA PHE A 90 4.16 1.35 -8.77
C PHE A 90 5.06 1.68 -7.59
N LEU A 91 6.20 0.99 -7.45
CA LEU A 91 7.18 1.29 -6.40
C LEU A 91 7.73 2.72 -6.52
N GLU A 92 7.98 3.20 -7.73
CA GLU A 92 8.40 4.58 -7.98
C GLU A 92 7.33 5.60 -7.58
N LEU A 93 6.05 5.34 -7.89
CA LEU A 93 4.95 6.19 -7.45
C LEU A 93 4.86 6.27 -5.92
N ILE A 94 5.06 5.16 -5.23
CA ILE A 94 5.09 5.10 -3.77
C ILE A 94 6.27 5.91 -3.23
N ASP A 95 7.48 5.66 -3.72
CA ASP A 95 8.70 6.29 -3.22
C ASP A 95 8.72 7.79 -3.50
N ASN A 96 8.26 8.21 -4.66
CA ASN A 96 8.21 9.62 -5.06
C ASN A 96 6.95 10.34 -4.55
N ARG A 97 5.99 9.62 -3.96
CA ARG A 97 4.70 10.17 -3.48
C ARG A 97 3.92 10.87 -4.59
N GLU A 98 4.00 10.31 -5.79
CA GLU A 98 3.38 10.86 -6.98
C GLU A 98 1.99 10.27 -7.21
N MET A 99 1.06 11.14 -7.61
CA MET A 99 -0.23 10.74 -8.14
C MET A 99 -0.09 10.49 -9.65
N PHE A 100 -0.84 9.51 -10.13
CA PHE A 100 -1.00 9.27 -11.55
C PHE A 100 -2.49 9.27 -11.92
N ILE A 101 -2.86 10.08 -12.89
CA ILE A 101 -4.23 10.13 -13.43
C ILE A 101 -4.11 10.00 -14.93
N SER A 102 -4.63 8.89 -15.47
CA SER A 102 -4.64 8.69 -16.92
C SER A 102 -5.71 9.57 -17.57
N LYS A 103 -5.33 10.29 -18.61
CA LYS A 103 -6.23 11.12 -19.41
C LYS A 103 -6.84 10.38 -20.59
N GLU A 104 -6.32 9.22 -20.88
CA GLU A 104 -6.72 8.36 -21.99
C GLU A 104 -6.68 6.89 -21.54
N LEU A 105 -7.31 6.03 -22.33
CA LEU A 105 -7.30 4.60 -22.09
C LEU A 105 -5.86 4.08 -22.06
N SER A 106 -5.50 3.44 -20.98
CA SER A 106 -4.15 2.97 -20.69
C SER A 106 -4.17 1.51 -20.23
N THR A 107 -3.00 0.91 -20.13
CA THR A 107 -2.82 -0.45 -19.59
C THR A 107 -1.80 -0.43 -18.48
N ILE A 108 -2.15 -1.06 -17.35
CA ILE A 108 -1.24 -1.29 -16.22
C ILE A 108 -1.11 -2.80 -15.98
N ASN A 109 -0.03 -3.21 -15.32
CA ASN A 109 0.18 -4.60 -14.94
C ASN A 109 0.14 -4.76 -13.41
N LEU A 110 -0.84 -5.56 -12.95
CA LEU A 110 -1.02 -5.99 -11.55
C LEU A 110 -1.06 -7.52 -11.46
N GLY A 111 -0.01 -8.16 -12.00
CA GLY A 111 0.05 -9.61 -12.20
C GLY A 111 -0.55 -10.04 -13.53
N ILE A 112 -1.51 -9.28 -14.02
CA ILE A 112 -2.06 -9.36 -15.38
C ILE A 112 -2.18 -7.96 -15.97
N ASP A 113 -2.31 -7.84 -17.27
CA ASP A 113 -2.55 -6.57 -17.93
C ASP A 113 -4.02 -6.16 -17.80
N ILE A 114 -4.24 -4.98 -17.24
CA ILE A 114 -5.55 -4.37 -17.04
C ILE A 114 -5.61 -3.09 -17.86
N SER A 115 -6.62 -2.99 -18.70
CA SER A 115 -6.90 -1.78 -19.48
C SER A 115 -8.03 -0.97 -18.86
N GLY A 116 -7.90 0.34 -18.86
CA GLY A 116 -8.89 1.26 -18.31
C GLY A 116 -8.37 2.66 -18.15
N TYR A 117 -9.14 3.46 -17.41
CA TYR A 117 -8.72 4.77 -16.91
C TYR A 117 -8.31 4.62 -15.45
N PHE A 118 -7.16 5.15 -15.09
CA PHE A 118 -6.56 4.93 -13.77
C PHE A 118 -6.43 6.23 -13.00
N THR A 119 -6.80 6.16 -11.72
CA THR A 119 -6.48 7.16 -10.72
C THR A 119 -5.67 6.48 -9.64
N ILE A 120 -4.41 6.84 -9.49
CA ILE A 120 -3.48 6.24 -8.54
C ILE A 120 -3.03 7.29 -7.55
N ILE A 121 -3.35 7.10 -6.29
CA ILE A 121 -3.07 8.05 -5.19
C ILE A 121 -2.22 7.35 -4.13
N PRO A 122 -1.07 7.91 -3.74
CA PRO A 122 -0.28 7.34 -2.65
C PRO A 122 -0.97 7.51 -1.30
N ILE A 123 -0.86 6.49 -0.46
CA ILE A 123 -1.32 6.50 0.93
C ILE A 123 -0.16 6.98 1.78
N ILE A 124 -0.32 8.14 2.41
CA ILE A 124 0.73 8.77 3.22
C ILE A 124 0.25 8.89 4.66
N ALA A 125 0.94 8.24 5.58
CA ALA A 125 0.69 8.30 7.01
C ALA A 125 2.01 8.55 7.75
N SER A 126 1.99 9.41 8.76
CA SER A 126 3.18 9.78 9.57
C SER A 126 4.40 10.14 8.71
N SER A 127 4.19 10.83 7.62
CA SER A 127 5.22 11.22 6.63
C SER A 127 5.85 10.04 5.86
N ASP A 128 5.29 8.83 5.95
CA ASP A 128 5.68 7.69 5.12
C ASP A 128 4.64 7.39 4.05
N SER A 129 5.13 7.00 2.88
CA SER A 129 4.28 6.43 1.84
C SER A 129 4.11 4.94 2.08
N LEU A 130 2.88 4.50 2.35
CA LEU A 130 2.57 3.16 2.81
C LEU A 130 2.03 2.23 1.73
N GLY A 131 1.63 2.78 0.61
CA GLY A 131 1.04 2.04 -0.48
C GLY A 131 0.25 2.94 -1.42
N LEU A 132 -0.66 2.35 -2.17
CA LEU A 132 -1.44 3.03 -3.21
C LEU A 132 -2.93 2.71 -3.09
N VAL A 133 -3.74 3.71 -3.40
CA VAL A 133 -5.14 3.56 -3.82
C VAL A 133 -5.18 3.64 -5.34
N ILE A 134 -5.70 2.63 -6.01
CA ILE A 134 -5.83 2.56 -7.47
C ILE A 134 -7.29 2.42 -7.82
N ILE A 135 -7.85 3.40 -8.52
CA ILE A 135 -9.21 3.36 -9.05
C ILE A 135 -9.11 3.04 -10.54
N ILE A 136 -9.86 2.03 -10.98
CA ILE A 136 -9.92 1.59 -12.36
C ILE A 136 -11.34 1.77 -12.87
N SER A 137 -11.50 2.57 -13.91
CA SER A 137 -12.81 2.82 -14.51
C SER A 137 -12.80 2.57 -16.01
N ASP A 138 -13.98 2.41 -16.58
CA ASP A 138 -14.23 2.29 -18.03
C ASP A 138 -14.51 3.65 -18.70
N ASN A 139 -14.49 4.74 -17.92
CA ASN A 139 -14.74 6.09 -18.38
C ASN A 139 -13.66 7.06 -17.87
N ASP A 140 -13.61 8.25 -18.45
CA ASP A 140 -12.64 9.31 -18.16
C ASP A 140 -13.07 10.29 -17.06
N ASN A 141 -14.05 9.91 -16.25
CA ASN A 141 -14.47 10.74 -15.10
C ASN A 141 -13.31 10.98 -14.15
N ASP A 142 -13.31 12.15 -13.51
CA ASP A 142 -12.30 12.49 -12.52
C ASP A 142 -12.62 11.88 -11.16
N TYR A 143 -11.84 10.86 -10.77
CA TYR A 143 -11.91 10.20 -9.48
C TYR A 143 -10.82 10.65 -8.51
N SER A 144 -10.10 11.73 -8.79
CA SER A 144 -8.98 12.17 -7.95
C SER A 144 -9.39 12.54 -6.53
N SER A 145 -10.53 13.23 -6.37
CA SER A 145 -11.08 13.56 -5.05
C SER A 145 -11.48 12.33 -4.26
N LEU A 146 -12.11 11.36 -4.92
CA LEU A 146 -12.46 10.07 -4.31
C LEU A 146 -11.21 9.31 -3.89
N GLY A 147 -10.21 9.23 -4.75
CA GLY A 147 -8.93 8.57 -4.46
C GLY A 147 -8.20 9.20 -3.28
N LYS A 148 -8.16 10.53 -3.20
CA LYS A 148 -7.59 11.26 -2.07
C LYS A 148 -8.34 11.00 -0.76
N LEU A 149 -9.67 10.98 -0.80
CA LEU A 149 -10.50 10.65 0.36
C LEU A 149 -10.21 9.24 0.88
N LEU A 150 -10.18 8.25 -0.01
CA LEU A 150 -9.89 6.86 0.34
C LEU A 150 -8.48 6.70 0.93
N ALA A 151 -7.48 7.32 0.31
CA ALA A 151 -6.11 7.32 0.80
C ALA A 151 -6.02 7.94 2.21
N LYS A 152 -6.76 9.03 2.46
CA LYS A 152 -6.81 9.69 3.78
C LYS A 152 -7.51 8.83 4.84
N ILE A 153 -8.62 8.19 4.50
CA ILE A 153 -9.33 7.27 5.42
C ILE A 153 -8.38 6.13 5.87
N ILE A 154 -7.66 5.54 4.94
CA ILE A 154 -6.71 4.46 5.24
C ILE A 154 -5.55 4.98 6.08
N ALA A 155 -4.97 6.12 5.71
CA ALA A 155 -3.87 6.75 6.44
C ALA A 155 -4.25 7.08 7.88
N ASP A 156 -5.43 7.67 8.10
CA ASP A 156 -5.91 8.03 9.43
C ASP A 156 -6.14 6.79 10.32
N LYS A 157 -6.54 5.68 9.71
CA LYS A 157 -6.71 4.42 10.45
C LYS A 157 -5.38 3.83 10.93
N ILE A 158 -4.31 4.07 10.18
CA ILE A 158 -2.96 3.62 10.53
C ILE A 158 -2.33 4.56 11.56
N ASP A 159 -2.56 5.86 11.47
CA ASP A 159 -1.99 6.88 12.37
C ASP A 159 -2.58 6.88 13.79
N ILE A 160 -3.67 6.14 14.05
CA ILE A 160 -4.31 6.04 15.38
C ILE A 160 -3.48 5.21 16.38
N PHE A 161 -2.37 4.66 15.95
CA PHE A 161 -1.40 3.94 16.76
C PHE A 161 -0.02 4.60 16.64
#